data_53385d4210f26be76ff5922469dd8f24
#
_entry.id   53385d4210f26be76ff5922469dd8f24
#
_cell.length_a   1.000
_cell.length_b   1.000
_cell.length_c   1.000
_cell.angle_alpha   90.00
_cell.angle_beta   90.00
_cell.angle_gamma   90.00
#
_symmetry.space_group_name_H-M   'P 1'
#
loop_
_entity.id
_entity.type
_entity.pdbx_description
1 polymer ?
#
loop_
_entity_poly.entity_id
_entity_poly.type
_entity_poly.pdbx_seq_one_letter_code
_entity_poly.pdbx_strand_id
1 'polypeptide(L)'
;MHKGIVILRILNVQPSDNGQYRCAFQNGSFYSDTVIELKVAALGSHPQFHVEVTKSRQLRLECKSEGWFPQPKVQWMDSEGGEIPAEPETHTQDNGGLFHVTTPLLLREASRKNLTCSVWNPVLNQKKEEQLLITVAEPDNTIPIIMGVALALLILLNFLSTGLCFKYKRKLRRTCLIPVTP
;
A
#
# COMPACT_ATOMS: atom_id res chain seq x y z
N MET A 1 55.27 -33.58 8.83
CA MET A 1 54.05 -33.38 9.61
C MET A 1 52.89 -33.26 8.62
N HIS A 2 52.00 -34.24 8.58
CA HIS A 2 50.78 -34.11 7.80
C HIS A 2 49.88 -33.07 8.51
N LYS A 3 49.56 -31.95 7.83
CA LYS A 3 48.55 -31.02 8.31
C LYS A 3 47.20 -31.71 8.20
N GLY A 4 46.67 -32.20 9.32
CA GLY A 4 45.29 -32.69 9.36
C GLY A 4 44.30 -31.54 9.19
N ILE A 5 43.29 -31.73 8.36
CA ILE A 5 42.19 -30.80 8.20
C ILE A 5 40.97 -31.40 8.89
N VAL A 6 40.36 -30.64 9.80
CA VAL A 6 39.10 -31.02 10.43
C VAL A 6 37.98 -30.19 9.79
N ILE A 7 36.94 -30.86 9.32
CA ILE A 7 35.81 -30.25 8.64
C ILE A 7 34.54 -30.58 9.39
N LEU A 8 33.80 -29.53 9.82
CA LEU A 8 32.43 -29.63 10.30
C LEU A 8 31.48 -29.32 9.14
N ARG A 9 30.55 -30.25 8.85
CA ARG A 9 29.48 -30.03 7.88
C ARG A 9 28.16 -29.95 8.63
N ILE A 10 27.43 -28.83 8.48
CA ILE A 10 26.09 -28.66 9.00
C ILE A 10 25.12 -28.82 7.83
N LEU A 11 24.14 -29.70 8.00
CA LEU A 11 23.10 -29.98 6.99
C LEU A 11 21.78 -29.36 7.44
N ASN A 12 20.97 -28.84 6.47
CA ASN A 12 19.69 -28.23 6.75
C ASN A 12 19.80 -27.11 7.79
N VAL A 13 20.69 -26.17 7.52
CA VAL A 13 20.98 -25.04 8.41
C VAL A 13 19.69 -24.33 8.84
N GLN A 14 19.54 -24.14 10.15
CA GLN A 14 18.39 -23.49 10.79
C GLN A 14 18.82 -22.24 11.57
N PRO A 15 17.91 -21.35 11.95
CA PRO A 15 18.19 -20.22 12.83
C PRO A 15 18.92 -20.59 14.13
N SER A 16 18.61 -21.77 14.68
CA SER A 16 19.29 -22.31 15.89
C SER A 16 20.77 -22.62 15.72
N ASP A 17 21.23 -22.76 14.48
CA ASP A 17 22.65 -23.00 14.19
C ASP A 17 23.48 -21.71 14.20
N ASN A 18 22.83 -20.55 14.34
CA ASN A 18 23.53 -19.28 14.45
C ASN A 18 24.28 -19.19 15.77
N GLY A 19 25.57 -18.91 15.72
CA GLY A 19 26.36 -18.76 16.93
C GLY A 19 27.83 -19.04 16.78
N GLN A 20 28.50 -19.26 17.90
CA GLN A 20 29.93 -19.53 17.96
C GLN A 20 30.21 -21.01 18.05
N TYR A 21 31.11 -21.49 17.20
CA TYR A 21 31.60 -22.87 17.16
C TYR A 21 33.06 -22.88 17.59
N ARG A 22 33.35 -23.65 18.61
CA ARG A 22 34.75 -23.85 19.09
C ARG A 22 35.25 -25.17 18.57
N CYS A 23 36.32 -25.14 17.77
CA CYS A 23 37.07 -26.31 17.41
C CYS A 23 38.29 -26.45 18.31
N ALA A 24 38.34 -27.50 19.14
CA ALA A 24 39.41 -27.76 20.06
C ALA A 24 40.15 -29.04 19.68
N PHE A 25 41.46 -29.01 19.72
CA PHE A 25 42.36 -30.16 19.47
C PHE A 25 43.27 -30.37 20.66
N GLN A 26 43.34 -31.60 21.16
CA GLN A 26 44.22 -31.97 22.25
C GLN A 26 45.01 -33.21 21.88
N ASN A 27 46.30 -33.14 22.09
CA ASN A 27 47.21 -34.29 21.93
C ASN A 27 48.25 -34.30 23.05
N GLY A 28 48.08 -35.18 24.02
CA GLY A 28 48.88 -35.19 25.24
C GLY A 28 48.79 -33.88 26.02
N SER A 29 49.90 -33.21 26.21
CA SER A 29 49.98 -31.90 26.84
C SER A 29 49.74 -30.73 25.89
N PHE A 30 49.63 -30.99 24.60
CA PHE A 30 49.36 -29.94 23.61
C PHE A 30 47.84 -29.73 23.47
N TYR A 31 47.42 -28.46 23.65
CA TYR A 31 46.06 -28.02 23.45
C TYR A 31 46.05 -26.82 22.48
N SER A 32 45.13 -26.81 21.54
CA SER A 32 44.90 -25.70 20.64
C SER A 32 43.40 -25.60 20.36
N ASP A 33 42.85 -24.42 20.36
CA ASP A 33 41.48 -24.17 19.99
C ASP A 33 41.34 -22.95 19.08
N THR A 34 40.21 -22.90 18.38
CA THR A 34 39.80 -21.74 17.58
C THR A 34 38.29 -21.58 17.64
N VAL A 35 37.83 -20.35 17.57
CA VAL A 35 36.40 -20.03 17.57
C VAL A 35 36.04 -19.48 16.20
N ILE A 36 34.94 -19.97 15.65
CA ILE A 36 34.36 -19.56 14.39
C ILE A 36 32.95 -19.06 14.69
N GLU A 37 32.60 -17.86 14.22
CA GLU A 37 31.26 -17.32 14.30
C GLU A 37 30.50 -17.70 13.02
N LEU A 38 29.44 -18.50 13.17
CA LEU A 38 28.50 -18.80 12.08
C LEU A 38 27.34 -17.82 12.13
N LYS A 39 27.17 -17.03 11.07
CA LYS A 39 26.02 -16.13 10.90
C LYS A 39 25.03 -16.75 9.95
N VAL A 40 23.90 -17.18 10.47
CA VAL A 40 22.77 -17.67 9.68
C VAL A 40 21.91 -16.50 9.26
N ALA A 41 21.41 -16.53 8.04
CA ALA A 41 20.47 -15.53 7.55
C ALA A 41 19.49 -16.13 6.56
N ALA A 42 18.22 -15.66 6.60
CA ALA A 42 17.18 -16.04 5.67
C ALA A 42 16.49 -14.81 5.11
N LEU A 43 16.23 -14.82 3.80
CA LEU A 43 15.39 -13.85 3.12
C LEU A 43 13.95 -14.36 3.12
N GLY A 44 13.06 -13.58 3.70
CA GLY A 44 11.64 -13.89 3.76
C GLY A 44 10.90 -13.72 2.43
N SER A 45 9.60 -13.80 2.47
CA SER A 45 8.68 -13.60 1.35
C SER A 45 8.68 -12.15 0.86
N HIS A 46 8.17 -11.91 -0.35
CA HIS A 46 7.78 -10.56 -0.76
C HIS A 46 6.68 -10.03 0.16
N PRO A 47 6.70 -8.73 0.49
CA PRO A 47 5.65 -8.10 1.26
C PRO A 47 4.27 -8.29 0.61
N GLN A 48 3.24 -8.45 1.42
CA GLN A 48 1.84 -8.54 0.99
C GLN A 48 1.03 -7.46 1.70
N PHE A 49 0.11 -6.83 0.97
CA PHE A 49 -0.75 -5.81 1.52
C PHE A 49 -2.11 -6.37 1.91
N HIS A 50 -2.57 -5.98 3.08
CA HIS A 50 -3.95 -6.10 3.49
C HIS A 50 -4.53 -4.69 3.67
N VAL A 51 -5.72 -4.44 3.09
CA VAL A 51 -6.34 -3.12 3.05
C VAL A 51 -7.72 -3.19 3.67
N GLU A 52 -7.96 -2.39 4.69
CA GLU A 52 -9.25 -2.27 5.36
C GLU A 52 -9.74 -0.83 5.40
N VAL A 53 -11.03 -0.63 5.14
CA VAL A 53 -11.68 0.67 5.33
C VAL A 53 -12.28 0.69 6.74
N THR A 54 -11.81 1.60 7.58
CA THR A 54 -12.31 1.75 8.95
C THR A 54 -13.72 2.37 8.97
N LYS A 55 -14.43 2.25 10.09
CA LYS A 55 -15.76 2.89 10.30
C LYS A 55 -15.70 4.42 10.17
N SER A 56 -14.54 5.03 10.43
CA SER A 56 -14.27 6.46 10.25
C SER A 56 -13.90 6.86 8.82
N ARG A 57 -14.04 5.95 7.84
CA ARG A 57 -13.64 6.12 6.44
C ARG A 57 -12.14 6.38 6.24
N GLN A 58 -11.33 6.01 7.21
CA GLN A 58 -9.87 6.00 7.08
C GLN A 58 -9.43 4.67 6.45
N LEU A 59 -8.31 4.68 5.76
CA LEU A 59 -7.73 3.50 5.16
C LEU A 59 -6.66 2.93 6.10
N ARG A 60 -6.87 1.71 6.58
CA ARG A 60 -5.86 0.95 7.33
C ARG A 60 -5.18 -0.02 6.37
N LEU A 61 -3.89 0.12 6.24
CA LEU A 61 -3.03 -0.77 5.46
C LEU A 61 -2.22 -1.63 6.42
N GLU A 62 -1.99 -2.87 6.07
CA GLU A 62 -1.03 -3.73 6.75
C GLU A 62 -0.08 -4.31 5.71
N CYS A 63 1.21 -4.17 5.94
CA CYS A 63 2.25 -4.84 5.18
C CYS A 63 2.74 -6.06 5.97
N LYS A 64 2.66 -7.26 5.38
CA LYS A 64 3.05 -8.53 6.00
C LYS A 64 4.13 -9.21 5.18
N SER A 65 5.12 -9.78 5.85
CA SER A 65 6.16 -10.58 5.23
C SER A 65 6.68 -11.63 6.23
N GLU A 66 7.05 -12.80 5.74
CA GLU A 66 7.30 -13.99 6.56
C GLU A 66 8.63 -14.67 6.19
N GLY A 67 9.20 -15.44 7.11
CA GLY A 67 10.34 -16.30 6.85
C GLY A 67 11.71 -15.60 6.90
N TRP A 68 11.86 -14.57 7.74
CA TRP A 68 13.09 -13.81 7.89
C TRP A 68 13.96 -14.32 9.02
N PHE A 69 15.27 -14.26 8.84
CA PHE A 69 16.25 -14.40 9.94
C PHE A 69 17.53 -13.61 9.64
N PRO A 70 18.06 -12.84 10.61
CA PRO A 70 17.42 -12.46 11.88
C PRO A 70 16.19 -11.55 11.67
N GLN A 71 15.68 -11.00 12.75
CA GLN A 71 14.56 -10.05 12.72
C GLN A 71 14.78 -8.97 11.67
N PRO A 72 13.85 -8.80 10.69
CA PRO A 72 13.98 -7.82 9.62
C PRO A 72 13.64 -6.41 10.14
N LYS A 73 14.03 -5.41 9.36
CA LYS A 73 13.54 -4.03 9.50
C LYS A 73 12.51 -3.76 8.42
N VAL A 74 11.48 -2.98 8.77
CA VAL A 74 10.41 -2.59 7.85
C VAL A 74 10.32 -1.10 7.74
N GLN A 75 10.03 -0.60 6.54
CA GLN A 75 9.91 0.81 6.27
C GLN A 75 8.82 1.05 5.23
N TRP A 76 7.97 2.05 5.48
CA TRP A 76 7.05 2.58 4.51
C TRP A 76 7.64 3.82 3.84
N MET A 77 7.51 3.89 2.52
CA MET A 77 8.00 5.00 1.72
C MET A 77 6.90 5.52 0.79
N ASP A 78 6.94 6.81 0.53
CA ASP A 78 6.11 7.46 -0.48
C ASP A 78 6.71 7.36 -1.89
N SER A 79 6.04 7.94 -2.87
CA SER A 79 6.51 7.97 -4.27
C SER A 79 7.81 8.74 -4.49
N GLU A 80 8.21 9.59 -3.56
CA GLU A 80 9.42 10.39 -3.62
C GLU A 80 10.58 9.75 -2.85
N GLY A 81 10.33 8.58 -2.21
CA GLY A 81 11.29 7.88 -1.38
C GLY A 81 11.38 8.43 0.05
N GLY A 82 10.46 9.30 0.43
CA GLY A 82 10.33 9.79 1.80
C GLY A 82 9.77 8.71 2.73
N GLU A 83 10.33 8.61 3.94
CA GLU A 83 9.84 7.69 4.96
C GLU A 83 8.49 8.16 5.52
N ILE A 84 7.53 7.25 5.56
CA ILE A 84 6.22 7.50 6.15
C ILE A 84 6.20 6.91 7.55
N PRO A 85 5.94 7.72 8.61
CA PRO A 85 5.80 7.20 9.96
C PRO A 85 4.60 6.25 10.04
N ALA A 86 4.87 5.02 10.44
CA ALA A 86 3.89 3.95 10.63
C ALA A 86 3.67 3.66 12.11
N GLU A 87 2.63 2.87 12.41
CA GLU A 87 2.46 2.31 13.74
C GLU A 87 3.58 1.31 14.07
N PRO A 88 3.85 1.03 15.35
CA PRO A 88 4.87 0.05 15.72
C PRO A 88 4.66 -1.30 15.04
N GLU A 89 5.72 -1.83 14.47
CA GLU A 89 5.72 -3.13 13.83
C GLU A 89 5.57 -4.25 14.87
N THR A 90 4.88 -5.32 14.47
CA THR A 90 4.73 -6.53 15.28
C THR A 90 5.56 -7.65 14.66
N HIS A 91 6.38 -8.28 15.48
CA HIS A 91 7.16 -9.45 15.11
C HIS A 91 6.62 -10.69 15.83
N THR A 92 6.43 -11.76 15.10
CA THR A 92 6.16 -13.09 15.63
C THR A 92 7.22 -14.05 15.12
N GLN A 93 7.42 -15.17 15.79
CA GLN A 93 8.40 -16.17 15.41
C GLN A 93 7.70 -17.51 15.26
N ASP A 94 8.01 -18.23 14.19
CA ASP A 94 7.49 -19.58 13.99
C ASP A 94 8.28 -20.62 14.81
N ASN A 95 7.87 -21.89 14.74
CA ASN A 95 8.54 -22.99 15.43
C ASN A 95 9.95 -23.26 14.91
N GLY A 96 10.29 -22.81 13.72
CA GLY A 96 11.62 -22.89 13.10
C GLY A 96 12.53 -21.72 13.47
N GLY A 97 12.03 -20.74 14.21
CA GLY A 97 12.77 -19.56 14.61
C GLY A 97 12.82 -18.45 13.56
N LEU A 98 12.03 -18.55 12.48
CA LEU A 98 11.92 -17.51 11.46
C LEU A 98 10.93 -16.45 11.88
N PHE A 99 11.25 -15.19 11.57
CA PHE A 99 10.43 -14.04 11.90
C PHE A 99 9.38 -13.76 10.83
N HIS A 100 8.19 -13.42 11.29
CA HIS A 100 7.09 -12.85 10.54
C HIS A 100 6.90 -11.42 11.03
N VAL A 101 6.75 -10.47 10.12
CA VAL A 101 6.59 -9.07 10.45
C VAL A 101 5.30 -8.54 9.87
N THR A 102 4.60 -7.73 10.66
CA THR A 102 3.42 -6.97 10.23
C THR A 102 3.59 -5.53 10.67
N THR A 103 3.47 -4.60 9.73
CA THR A 103 3.52 -3.16 10.02
C THR A 103 2.25 -2.48 9.53
N PRO A 104 1.43 -1.93 10.44
CA PRO A 104 0.24 -1.20 10.07
C PRO A 104 0.55 0.26 9.72
N LEU A 105 -0.20 0.81 8.76
CA LEU A 105 -0.15 2.21 8.36
C LEU A 105 -1.58 2.75 8.27
N LEU A 106 -1.89 3.82 9.01
CA LEU A 106 -3.18 4.47 8.98
C LEU A 106 -3.10 5.73 8.11
N LEU A 107 -3.87 5.73 7.01
CA LEU A 107 -4.01 6.89 6.13
C LEU A 107 -5.28 7.65 6.49
N ARG A 108 -5.12 8.90 6.93
CA ARG A 108 -6.24 9.78 7.32
C ARG A 108 -6.98 10.36 6.12
N GLU A 109 -6.29 10.52 5.01
CA GLU A 109 -6.86 11.02 3.76
C GLU A 109 -6.60 10.02 2.64
N ALA A 110 -7.68 9.60 2.00
CA ALA A 110 -7.63 8.79 0.82
C ALA A 110 -7.32 9.71 -0.38
N SER A 111 -6.07 10.09 -0.55
CA SER A 111 -5.57 10.73 -1.77
C SER A 111 -4.87 9.69 -2.64
N ARG A 112 -4.78 9.94 -3.95
CA ARG A 112 -3.98 9.11 -4.84
C ARG A 112 -2.54 9.07 -4.35
N LYS A 113 -2.11 7.93 -3.84
CA LYS A 113 -0.76 7.73 -3.29
C LYS A 113 -0.16 6.44 -3.83
N ASN A 114 1.10 6.52 -4.19
CA ASN A 114 1.90 5.33 -4.42
C ASN A 114 2.74 5.09 -3.16
N LEU A 115 2.55 3.94 -2.55
CA LEU A 115 3.20 3.55 -1.30
C LEU A 115 4.07 2.33 -1.56
N THR A 116 5.24 2.33 -0.95
CA THR A 116 6.16 1.19 -1.00
C THR A 116 6.37 0.67 0.42
N CYS A 117 6.16 -0.63 0.62
CA CYS A 117 6.61 -1.33 1.81
C CYS A 117 7.92 -2.05 1.49
N SER A 118 8.96 -1.75 2.26
CA SER A 118 10.30 -2.35 2.13
C SER A 118 10.63 -3.13 3.38
N VAL A 119 10.99 -4.40 3.22
CA VAL A 119 11.44 -5.28 4.31
C VAL A 119 12.88 -5.68 4.05
N TRP A 120 13.75 -5.45 5.00
CA TRP A 120 15.19 -5.54 4.85
C TRP A 120 15.83 -6.49 5.86
N ASN A 121 16.73 -7.37 5.34
CA ASN A 121 17.57 -8.22 6.18
C ASN A 121 18.89 -7.50 6.51
N PRO A 122 19.17 -7.21 7.80
CA PRO A 122 20.34 -6.43 8.19
C PRO A 122 21.67 -7.18 8.02
N VAL A 123 21.66 -8.53 7.99
CA VAL A 123 22.87 -9.34 7.82
C VAL A 123 23.23 -9.47 6.35
N LEU A 124 22.24 -9.74 5.49
CA LEU A 124 22.45 -9.90 4.05
C LEU A 124 22.53 -8.57 3.30
N ASN A 125 22.12 -7.48 3.93
CA ASN A 125 21.92 -6.17 3.28
C ASN A 125 21.06 -6.26 2.02
N GLN A 126 20.05 -7.13 2.05
CA GLN A 126 19.11 -7.35 0.96
C GLN A 126 17.69 -7.00 1.42
N LYS A 127 16.92 -6.44 0.51
CA LYS A 127 15.54 -6.03 0.76
C LYS A 127 14.58 -6.66 -0.23
N LYS A 128 13.33 -6.77 0.18
CA LYS A 128 12.19 -7.07 -0.68
C LYS A 128 11.17 -5.96 -0.54
N GLU A 129 10.64 -5.53 -1.65
CA GLU A 129 9.74 -4.39 -1.73
C GLU A 129 8.49 -4.75 -2.51
N GLU A 130 7.38 -4.13 -2.14
CA GLU A 130 6.13 -4.20 -2.87
C GLU A 130 5.50 -2.82 -2.90
N GLN A 131 4.87 -2.48 -4.02
CA GLN A 131 4.26 -1.17 -4.25
C GLN A 131 2.74 -1.29 -4.30
N LEU A 132 2.06 -0.37 -3.65
CA LEU A 132 0.61 -0.26 -3.64
C LEU A 132 0.20 1.11 -4.17
N LEU A 133 -0.55 1.12 -5.28
CA LEU A 133 -1.17 2.34 -5.77
C LEU A 133 -2.59 2.47 -5.21
N ILE A 134 -2.80 3.45 -4.36
CA ILE A 134 -4.13 3.80 -3.85
C ILE A 134 -4.72 4.84 -4.80
N THR A 135 -5.84 4.48 -5.43
CA THR A 135 -6.65 5.40 -6.23
C THR A 135 -7.97 5.61 -5.52
N VAL A 136 -8.29 6.87 -5.21
CA VAL A 136 -9.63 7.23 -4.76
C VAL A 136 -10.46 7.51 -6.00
N ALA A 137 -11.59 6.84 -6.12
CA ALA A 137 -12.58 7.21 -7.12
C ALA A 137 -13.09 8.61 -6.74
N GLU A 138 -12.74 9.63 -7.51
CA GLU A 138 -13.35 10.94 -7.36
C GLU A 138 -14.85 10.81 -7.66
N PRO A 139 -15.72 11.44 -6.86
CA PRO A 139 -17.14 11.43 -7.14
C PRO A 139 -17.38 12.02 -8.53
N ASP A 140 -18.05 11.26 -9.37
CA ASP A 140 -18.37 11.70 -10.72
C ASP A 140 -19.37 12.86 -10.67
N ASN A 141 -18.84 14.09 -10.74
CA ASN A 141 -19.61 15.32 -10.72
C ASN A 141 -20.33 15.61 -12.05
N THR A 142 -20.29 14.70 -13.02
CA THR A 142 -20.95 14.89 -14.33
C THR A 142 -22.46 14.86 -14.20
N ILE A 143 -23.01 14.04 -13.31
CA ILE A 143 -24.47 13.92 -13.10
C ILE A 143 -25.11 15.26 -12.70
N PRO A 144 -24.65 15.97 -11.65
CA PRO A 144 -25.24 17.25 -11.28
C PRO A 144 -25.07 18.33 -12.34
N ILE A 145 -24.00 18.31 -13.12
CA ILE A 145 -23.80 19.25 -14.23
C ILE A 145 -24.80 18.97 -15.35
N ILE A 146 -24.99 17.72 -15.76
CA ILE A 146 -25.95 17.33 -16.80
C ILE A 146 -27.37 17.71 -16.36
N MET A 147 -27.75 17.43 -15.12
CA MET A 147 -29.05 17.78 -14.58
C MET A 147 -29.26 19.31 -14.55
N GLY A 148 -28.25 20.09 -14.19
CA GLY A 148 -28.30 21.55 -14.21
C GLY A 148 -28.49 22.11 -15.61
N VAL A 149 -27.77 21.62 -16.60
CA VAL A 149 -27.91 22.01 -18.01
C VAL A 149 -29.30 21.66 -18.57
N ALA A 150 -29.77 20.44 -18.28
CA ALA A 150 -31.10 20.01 -18.72
C ALA A 150 -32.22 20.92 -18.13
N LEU A 151 -32.14 21.27 -16.86
CA LEU A 151 -33.07 22.14 -16.21
C LEU A 151 -33.04 23.56 -16.81
N ALA A 152 -31.87 24.11 -17.09
CA ALA A 152 -31.70 25.41 -17.72
C ALA A 152 -32.32 25.43 -19.12
N LEU A 153 -32.16 24.40 -19.93
CA LEU A 153 -32.76 24.25 -21.25
C LEU A 153 -34.30 24.19 -21.17
N LEU A 154 -34.84 23.45 -20.23
CA LEU A 154 -36.30 23.40 -20.01
C LEU A 154 -36.88 24.77 -19.65
N ILE A 155 -36.20 25.53 -18.80
CA ILE A 155 -36.62 26.91 -18.44
C ILE A 155 -36.60 27.81 -19.67
N LEU A 156 -35.54 27.76 -20.49
CA LEU A 156 -35.44 28.54 -21.73
C LEU A 156 -36.56 28.19 -22.72
N LEU A 157 -36.87 26.92 -22.91
CA LEU A 157 -37.97 26.48 -23.78
C LEU A 157 -39.34 27.00 -23.28
N ASN A 158 -39.56 27.01 -21.98
CA ASN A 158 -40.77 27.57 -21.39
C ASN A 158 -40.88 29.10 -21.65
N PHE A 159 -39.79 29.83 -21.49
CA PHE A 159 -39.81 31.30 -21.81
C PHE A 159 -40.04 31.57 -23.29
N LEU A 160 -39.43 30.77 -24.18
CA LEU A 160 -39.66 30.90 -25.62
C LEU A 160 -41.13 30.61 -26.00
N SER A 161 -41.69 29.53 -25.47
CA SER A 161 -43.07 29.12 -25.74
C SER A 161 -44.10 30.18 -25.24
N THR A 162 -43.87 30.69 -24.04
CA THR A 162 -44.75 31.78 -23.47
C THR A 162 -44.60 33.07 -24.27
N GLY A 163 -43.37 33.43 -24.70
CA GLY A 163 -43.15 34.60 -25.56
C GLY A 163 -43.81 34.48 -26.92
N LEU A 164 -43.77 33.31 -27.55
CA LEU A 164 -44.45 33.02 -28.81
C LEU A 164 -45.98 33.07 -28.65
N CYS A 165 -46.51 32.49 -27.58
CA CYS A 165 -47.94 32.50 -27.28
C CYS A 165 -48.43 33.95 -27.06
N PHE A 166 -47.63 34.79 -26.40
CA PHE A 166 -47.98 36.21 -26.20
C PHE A 166 -47.96 37.01 -27.51
N LYS A 167 -46.97 36.77 -28.39
CA LYS A 167 -46.92 37.39 -29.72
C LYS A 167 -48.10 36.94 -30.59
N TYR A 168 -48.47 35.66 -30.53
CA TYR A 168 -49.61 35.13 -31.26
C TYR A 168 -50.94 35.73 -30.80
N LYS A 169 -51.18 35.82 -29.47
CA LYS A 169 -52.35 36.51 -28.89
C LYS A 169 -52.40 37.98 -29.27
N ARG A 170 -51.27 38.70 -29.32
CA ARG A 170 -51.22 40.11 -29.76
C ARG A 170 -51.60 40.27 -31.23
N LYS A 171 -51.14 39.29 -32.10
CA LYS A 171 -51.46 39.30 -33.51
C LYS A 171 -52.95 39.03 -33.76
N LEU A 172 -53.58 38.11 -33.02
CA LEU A 172 -55.00 37.81 -33.08
C LEU A 172 -55.85 39.02 -32.63
N ARG A 173 -55.51 39.77 -31.58
CA ARG A 173 -56.21 40.96 -31.16
C ARG A 173 -56.17 42.07 -32.20
N ARG A 174 -55.15 42.20 -33.03
CA ARG A 174 -55.05 43.21 -34.09
C ARG A 174 -55.88 42.83 -35.29
N THR A 175 -56.10 41.53 -35.54
CA THR A 175 -56.97 41.13 -36.69
C THR A 175 -58.46 41.11 -36.37
N CYS A 176 -58.87 41.12 -35.10
CA CYS A 176 -60.29 41.18 -34.72
C CYS A 176 -60.88 42.61 -34.61
N LEU A 177 -60.09 43.61 -34.97
CA LEU A 177 -60.61 45.01 -35.08
C LEU A 177 -60.98 45.38 -36.53
N ILE A 178 -61.89 44.63 -37.13
CA ILE A 178 -62.53 45.04 -38.37
C ILE A 178 -63.82 45.73 -37.91
N PRO A 179 -64.01 47.04 -38.13
CA PRO A 179 -65.29 47.68 -37.86
C PRO A 179 -66.33 47.16 -38.88
N VAL A 180 -67.43 46.65 -38.33
CA VAL A 180 -68.62 46.43 -39.12
C VAL A 180 -69.23 47.83 -39.37
N THR A 181 -69.09 48.38 -40.55
CA THR A 181 -69.80 49.58 -40.96
C THR A 181 -71.16 49.17 -41.47
N PRO A 182 -72.21 49.96 -41.19
CA PRO A 182 -73.62 49.67 -41.52
C PRO A 182 -73.92 49.73 -43.02
#